data_4afc1f0270913ce73b2f49d99b74dbb2
#
_entry.id   4afc1f0270913ce73b2f49d99b74dbb2
#
_cell.length_a   1.000
_cell.length_b   1.000
_cell.length_c   1.000
_cell.angle_alpha   90.00
_cell.angle_beta   90.00
_cell.angle_gamma   90.00
#
_symmetry.space_group_name_H-M   'P 1'
#
loop_
_entity.id
_entity.type
_entity.pdbx_description
1 polymer ?
#
loop_
_entity_poly.entity_id
_entity_poly.type
_entity_poly.pdbx_seq_one_letter_code
_entity_poly.pdbx_strand_id
1 'polypeptide(L)'
;MCIRDSSNIHPIVRTHPETGKKILYVNSMYTKRIEGLDESESSKLLKELFAHQERLDLTCRFKWTENAVAIWDNRSTQHQGLTDFFPGRGLGYERIMDRIAIEGDRPN
;
A
#
# COMPACT_ATOMS: atom_id res chain seq x y z
N MET A 1 -14.50 14.13 -7.20
CA MET A 1 -13.65 13.48 -8.21
C MET A 1 -12.23 14.01 -8.11
N CYS A 2 -11.29 13.14 -8.10
CA CYS A 2 -9.90 13.55 -8.13
C CYS A 2 -9.30 13.28 -9.49
N ILE A 3 -8.96 14.32 -10.21
CA ILE A 3 -8.22 14.19 -11.44
C ILE A 3 -6.75 14.15 -11.09
N ARG A 4 -6.08 13.11 -11.51
CA ARG A 4 -4.67 12.90 -11.21
C ARG A 4 -3.85 12.89 -12.48
N ASP A 5 -3.76 14.06 -13.07
CA ASP A 5 -2.87 14.26 -14.21
C ASP A 5 -1.44 14.51 -13.78
N SER A 6 -1.26 14.88 -12.52
CA SER A 6 0.06 15.08 -11.95
C SER A 6 0.60 13.78 -11.36
N SER A 7 1.86 13.52 -11.62
CA SER A 7 2.61 12.47 -10.95
C SER A 7 3.64 13.11 -10.02
N ASN A 8 3.94 12.42 -8.93
CA ASN A 8 4.93 12.87 -7.97
C ASN A 8 6.09 11.87 -7.95
N ILE A 9 7.29 12.40 -7.72
CA ILE A 9 8.49 11.60 -7.59
C ILE A 9 8.75 11.39 -6.10
N HIS A 10 8.90 10.13 -5.70
CA HIS A 10 9.19 9.75 -4.33
C HIS A 10 10.40 8.81 -4.30
N PRO A 11 11.16 8.79 -3.20
CA PRO A 11 12.25 7.83 -3.08
C PRO A 11 11.71 6.40 -2.97
N ILE A 12 12.44 5.44 -3.55
CA ILE A 12 12.12 4.01 -3.42
C ILE A 12 12.33 3.58 -1.97
N VAL A 13 13.39 4.06 -1.35
CA VAL A 13 13.69 3.82 0.06
C VAL A 13 13.60 5.14 0.79
N ARG A 14 12.61 5.26 1.65
CA ARG A 14 12.45 6.45 2.49
C ARG A 14 12.84 6.14 3.93
N THR A 15 13.15 7.17 4.67
CA THR A 15 13.43 7.04 6.09
C THR A 15 12.19 7.40 6.89
N HIS A 16 11.78 6.53 7.80
CA HIS A 16 10.62 6.79 8.66
C HIS A 16 10.94 7.99 9.56
N PRO A 17 10.06 9.00 9.61
CA PRO A 17 10.37 10.25 10.32
C PRO A 17 10.48 10.09 11.84
N GLU A 18 9.87 9.07 12.40
CA GLU A 18 9.90 8.86 13.86
C GLU A 18 10.89 7.79 14.29
N THR A 19 11.01 6.70 13.53
CA THR A 19 11.88 5.57 13.91
C THR A 19 13.27 5.64 13.31
N GLY A 20 13.47 6.42 12.24
CA GLY A 20 14.72 6.48 11.51
C GLY A 20 15.02 5.25 10.67
N LYS A 21 14.14 4.28 10.64
CA LYS A 21 14.34 3.03 9.87
C LYS A 21 14.07 3.26 8.40
N LYS A 22 14.76 2.49 7.56
CA LYS A 22 14.55 2.51 6.12
C LYS A 22 13.30 1.72 5.76
N ILE A 23 12.52 2.26 4.84
CA ILE A 23 11.26 1.70 4.40
C ILE A 23 11.29 1.56 2.88
N LEU A 24 10.85 0.41 2.38
CA LEU A 24 10.63 0.23 0.95
C LEU A 24 9.31 0.90 0.57
N TYR A 25 9.40 1.99 -0.18
CA TYR A 25 8.26 2.86 -0.47
C TYR A 25 7.83 2.76 -1.93
N VAL A 26 7.35 1.58 -2.32
CA VAL A 26 6.77 1.31 -3.64
C VAL A 26 5.42 0.65 -3.45
N ASN A 27 4.53 0.82 -4.43
CA ASN A 27 3.18 0.27 -4.37
C ASN A 27 2.76 -0.19 -5.77
N SER A 28 2.33 -1.44 -5.90
CA SER A 28 1.98 -2.04 -7.19
C SER A 28 0.83 -1.31 -7.90
N MET A 29 -0.02 -0.62 -7.15
CA MET A 29 -1.14 0.12 -7.73
C MET A 29 -0.74 1.52 -8.21
N TYR A 30 0.18 2.18 -7.51
CA TYR A 30 0.49 3.59 -7.74
C TYR A 30 1.86 3.84 -8.36
N THR A 31 2.83 3.01 -8.09
CA THR A 31 4.18 3.17 -8.63
C THR A 31 4.20 2.81 -10.10
N LYS A 32 4.60 3.75 -10.95
CA LYS A 32 4.58 3.57 -12.40
C LYS A 32 5.92 3.10 -12.95
N ARG A 33 6.98 3.76 -12.55
CA ARG A 33 8.34 3.47 -13.05
C ARG A 33 9.39 4.00 -12.10
N ILE A 34 10.61 3.56 -12.30
CA ILE A 34 11.79 4.06 -11.61
C ILE A 34 12.49 5.05 -12.53
N GLU A 35 12.68 6.27 -12.04
CA GLU A 35 13.36 7.30 -12.81
C GLU A 35 14.86 6.95 -12.93
N GLY A 36 15.44 7.21 -14.09
CA GLY A 36 16.84 6.92 -14.36
C GLY A 36 17.12 5.54 -14.95
N LEU A 37 16.12 4.65 -14.99
CA LEU A 37 16.23 3.34 -15.63
C LEU A 37 15.39 3.30 -16.91
N ASP A 38 15.78 2.45 -17.86
CA ASP A 38 14.92 2.23 -19.02
C ASP A 38 13.67 1.45 -18.62
N GLU A 39 12.69 1.40 -19.51
CA GLU A 39 11.41 0.77 -19.22
C GLU A 39 11.55 -0.71 -18.86
N SER A 40 12.42 -1.43 -19.54
CA SER A 40 12.65 -2.85 -19.28
C SER A 40 13.28 -3.08 -17.89
N GLU A 41 14.31 -2.34 -17.56
CA GLU A 41 14.98 -2.44 -16.27
C GLU A 41 14.07 -2.01 -15.12
N SER A 42 13.34 -0.92 -15.32
CA SER A 42 12.40 -0.41 -14.33
C SER A 42 11.31 -1.44 -14.03
N SER A 43 10.68 -2.01 -15.06
CA SER A 43 9.64 -3.02 -14.90
C SER A 43 10.15 -4.26 -14.18
N LYS A 44 11.33 -4.73 -14.54
CA LYS A 44 11.93 -5.91 -13.94
C LYS A 44 12.20 -5.71 -12.46
N LEU A 45 12.82 -4.59 -12.11
CA LEU A 45 13.14 -4.29 -10.71
C LEU A 45 11.88 -4.08 -9.88
N LEU A 46 10.89 -3.35 -10.38
CA LEU A 46 9.63 -3.13 -9.67
C LEU A 46 8.90 -4.45 -9.44
N LYS A 47 8.91 -5.35 -10.40
CA LYS A 47 8.31 -6.68 -10.23
C LYS A 47 8.94 -7.46 -9.09
N GLU A 48 10.26 -7.41 -8.98
CA GLU A 48 10.98 -8.05 -7.86
C GLU A 48 10.64 -7.40 -6.52
N LEU A 49 10.57 -6.08 -6.48
CA LEU A 49 10.23 -5.35 -5.25
C LEU A 49 8.81 -5.63 -4.79
N PHE A 50 7.86 -5.67 -5.73
CA PHE A 50 6.46 -5.98 -5.40
C PHE A 50 6.33 -7.42 -4.88
N ALA A 51 7.01 -8.36 -5.51
CA ALA A 51 7.00 -9.76 -5.06
C ALA A 51 7.59 -9.89 -3.65
N HIS A 52 8.63 -9.12 -3.35
CA HIS A 52 9.22 -9.09 -2.01
C HIS A 52 8.21 -8.60 -0.96
N GLN A 53 7.47 -7.55 -1.26
CA GLN A 53 6.47 -7.00 -0.34
C GLN A 53 5.32 -7.98 -0.07
N GLU A 54 5.01 -8.83 -1.03
CA GLU A 54 3.91 -9.79 -0.94
C GLU A 54 4.29 -11.13 -0.30
N ARG A 55 5.51 -11.26 0.19
CA ARG A 55 5.94 -12.51 0.86
C ARG A 55 5.08 -12.79 2.07
N LEU A 56 4.69 -14.04 2.23
CA LEU A 56 3.81 -14.46 3.31
C LEU A 56 4.39 -14.20 4.70
N ASP A 57 5.70 -14.28 4.84
CA ASP A 57 6.38 -14.01 6.12
C ASP A 57 6.39 -12.52 6.50
N LEU A 58 6.03 -11.64 5.56
CA LEU A 58 5.93 -10.20 5.79
C LEU A 58 4.49 -9.70 5.87
N THR A 59 3.50 -10.60 5.82
CA THR A 59 2.09 -10.24 5.77
C THR A 59 1.34 -10.83 6.95
N CYS A 60 0.26 -10.18 7.31
CA CYS A 60 -0.70 -10.72 8.27
C CYS A 60 -2.11 -10.39 7.80
N ARG A 61 -3.07 -11.19 8.24
CA ARG A 61 -4.48 -10.96 7.97
C ARG A 61 -5.17 -10.48 9.24
N PHE A 62 -6.01 -9.47 9.07
CA PHE A 62 -6.86 -8.98 10.14
C PHE A 62 -8.30 -9.39 9.88
N LYS A 63 -8.90 -10.09 10.83
CA LYS A 63 -10.31 -10.46 10.75
C LYS A 63 -11.15 -9.41 11.48
N TRP A 64 -11.99 -8.74 10.74
CA TRP A 64 -12.87 -7.73 11.31
C TRP A 64 -13.96 -8.36 12.16
N THR A 65 -14.21 -7.75 13.31
CA THR A 65 -15.36 -8.04 14.16
C THR A 65 -16.19 -6.78 14.31
N GLU A 66 -17.42 -6.92 14.78
CA GLU A 66 -18.29 -5.77 15.02
C GLU A 66 -17.63 -4.82 16.03
N ASN A 67 -17.68 -3.53 15.74
CA ASN A 67 -17.08 -2.44 16.55
C ASN A 67 -15.54 -2.50 16.63
N ALA A 68 -14.89 -3.25 15.76
CA ALA A 68 -13.42 -3.28 15.70
C ALA A 68 -12.88 -2.00 15.09
N VAL A 69 -11.75 -1.53 15.60
CA VAL A 69 -11.01 -0.39 15.08
C VAL A 69 -9.59 -0.85 14.77
N ALA A 70 -9.13 -0.60 13.57
CA ALA A 70 -7.75 -0.89 13.18
C ALA A 70 -7.03 0.41 12.86
N ILE A 71 -5.81 0.53 13.34
CA ILE A 71 -4.94 1.67 13.09
C ILE A 71 -3.64 1.13 12.50
N TRP A 72 -3.21 1.69 11.38
CA TRP A 72 -1.95 1.29 10.75
C TRP A 72 -1.22 2.52 10.23
N ASP A 73 0.08 2.36 10.07
CA ASP A 73 0.95 3.41 9.56
C ASP A 73 1.17 3.22 8.05
N ASN A 74 0.51 4.05 7.25
CA ASN A 74 0.65 4.00 5.79
C ASN A 74 2.05 4.32 5.29
N ARG A 75 2.89 4.92 6.13
CA ARG A 75 4.26 5.25 5.76
C ARG A 75 5.13 3.99 5.66
N SER A 76 4.86 3.00 6.49
CA SER A 76 5.68 1.80 6.60
C SER A 76 4.96 0.50 6.25
N THR A 77 3.65 0.53 6.06
CA THR A 77 2.85 -0.66 5.78
C THR A 77 1.93 -0.45 4.60
N GLN A 78 1.50 -1.54 4.01
CA GLN A 78 0.48 -1.56 2.97
C GLN A 78 -0.65 -2.48 3.39
N HIS A 79 -1.83 -2.19 2.88
CA HIS A 79 -3.01 -2.98 3.20
C HIS A 79 -3.85 -3.23 1.95
N GLN A 80 -4.65 -4.28 2.00
CA GLN A 80 -5.52 -4.66 0.90
C GLN A 80 -6.82 -5.22 1.45
N GLY A 81 -7.95 -4.78 0.90
CA GLY A 81 -9.23 -5.39 1.15
C GLY A 81 -9.35 -6.71 0.40
N LEU A 82 -9.75 -7.75 1.10
CA LEU A 82 -10.03 -9.04 0.47
C LEU A 82 -11.42 -9.01 -0.15
N THR A 83 -11.59 -9.71 -1.26
CA THR A 83 -12.82 -9.63 -2.05
C THR A 83 -13.84 -10.73 -1.73
N ASP A 84 -13.59 -11.54 -0.75
CA ASP A 84 -14.45 -12.66 -0.37
C ASP A 84 -15.79 -12.23 0.24
N PHE A 85 -15.90 -10.96 0.65
CA PHE A 85 -17.14 -10.39 1.19
C PHE A 85 -18.06 -9.76 0.15
N PHE A 86 -17.65 -9.66 -1.11
CA PHE A 86 -18.45 -9.03 -2.15
C PHE A 86 -19.73 -9.84 -2.43
N PRO A 87 -20.85 -9.16 -2.73
CA PRO A 87 -22.06 -9.84 -3.16
C PRO A 87 -21.80 -10.76 -4.34
N GLY A 88 -22.39 -11.95 -4.31
CA GLY A 88 -22.12 -12.98 -5.31
C GLY A 88 -20.92 -13.86 -5.02
N ARG A 89 -20.16 -13.54 -3.98
CA ARG A 89 -19.04 -14.37 -3.53
C ARG A 89 -19.39 -15.23 -2.32
N GLY A 90 -20.65 -15.33 -1.98
CA GLY A 90 -21.17 -16.33 -1.07
C GLY A 90 -21.26 -15.98 0.40
N LEU A 91 -20.79 -14.83 0.83
CA LEU A 91 -20.82 -14.49 2.25
C LEU A 91 -22.14 -13.84 2.69
N GLY A 92 -22.86 -13.16 1.78
CA GLY A 92 -24.20 -12.69 2.02
C GLY A 92 -24.38 -11.63 3.10
N TYR A 93 -23.34 -10.95 3.54
CA TYR A 93 -23.43 -9.89 4.54
C TYR A 93 -22.83 -8.59 4.03
N GLU A 94 -23.32 -7.50 4.56
CA GLU A 94 -22.76 -6.18 4.30
C GLU A 94 -21.55 -5.94 5.17
N ARG A 95 -20.58 -5.23 4.59
CA ARG A 95 -19.40 -4.76 5.30
C ARG A 95 -19.30 -3.26 5.13
N ILE A 96 -19.69 -2.54 6.16
CA ILE A 96 -19.69 -1.09 6.16
C ILE A 96 -18.56 -0.64 7.10
N MET A 97 -17.70 0.24 6.60
CA MET A 97 -16.54 0.72 7.34
C MET A 97 -16.33 2.20 7.09
N ASP A 98 -15.97 2.91 8.13
CA ASP A 98 -15.53 4.29 8.05
C ASP A 98 -14.01 4.36 8.11
N ARG A 99 -13.45 5.31 7.37
CA ARG A 99 -12.00 5.49 7.33
C ARG A 99 -11.65 6.95 7.57
N ILE A 100 -10.66 7.17 8.41
CA ILE A 100 -10.07 8.48 8.64
C ILE A 100 -8.58 8.38 8.32
N ALA A 101 -8.09 9.32 7.53
CA ALA A 101 -6.67 9.42 7.24
C ALA A 101 -6.11 10.67 7.90
N ILE A 102 -4.98 10.52 8.57
CA ILE A 102 -4.28 11.62 9.22
C ILE A 102 -3.26 12.17 8.24
N GLU A 103 -3.22 13.48 8.10
CA GLU A 103 -2.24 14.15 7.25
C GLU A 103 -0.84 14.01 7.84
N GLY A 104 0.12 13.71 7.00
CA GLY A 104 1.51 13.51 7.40
C GLY A 104 2.49 14.34 6.58
N ASP A 105 3.77 14.07 6.80
CA ASP A 105 4.85 14.72 6.08
C ASP A 105 5.00 14.20 4.65
N ARG A 106 5.72 14.97 3.83
CA ARG A 106 6.06 14.56 2.48
C ARG A 106 7.16 13.49 2.53
N PRO A 107 7.06 12.41 1.74
CA PRO A 107 8.12 11.40 1.67
C PRO A 107 9.45 11.97 1.21
N ASN A 108 10.49 11.59 1.85
CA ASN A 108 11.84 12.01 1.51
C ASN A 108 12.87 10.89 1.75
#